data_42e7366dcbea1a63b56dcdf7f13c2c39
#
_entry.id   42e7366dcbea1a63b56dcdf7f13c2c39
#
_cell.length_a   1.000
_cell.length_b   1.000
_cell.length_c   1.000
_cell.angle_alpha   90.00
_cell.angle_beta   90.00
_cell.angle_gamma   90.00
#
_symmetry.space_group_name_H-M   'P 1'
#
loop_
_entity.id
_entity.type
_entity.pdbx_description
1 polymer ?
#
loop_
_entity_poly.entity_id
_entity_poly.type
_entity_poly.pdbx_seq_one_letter_code
_entity_poly.pdbx_strand_id
1 'polypeptide(L)'
;MKLEWMGEYRDVVEALIHYCNIYAAAYRIEKMEYRGVRYSYSQIQVLEYLLESEDKTENMSHIAARLGITRSNFSKIANRLVAKGLLEKSPMPGSHKEMKLTVNSFGRELYDAYSQEILRWHFSPMFKQLDRIDKSNYPAIRDALYGAMRDSTYLADAEGAAAGARRAAKAGQKKQEG
;
A
#
# COMPACT_ATOMS: atom_id res chain seq x y z
N MET A 1 -29.41 8.30 -16.85
CA MET A 1 -29.61 8.87 -15.50
C MET A 1 -28.45 9.81 -15.25
N LYS A 2 -28.70 11.10 -15.19
CA LYS A 2 -27.64 12.06 -14.85
C LYS A 2 -27.37 11.91 -13.35
N LEU A 3 -26.09 11.77 -12.97
CA LEU A 3 -25.68 11.71 -11.56
C LEU A 3 -25.70 13.11 -10.93
N GLU A 4 -26.88 13.75 -10.92
CA GLU A 4 -27.08 15.13 -10.49
C GLU A 4 -26.73 15.35 -9.02
N TRP A 5 -26.74 14.28 -8.22
CA TRP A 5 -26.36 14.31 -6.80
C TRP A 5 -24.89 14.64 -6.55
N MET A 6 -24.00 14.47 -7.54
CA MET A 6 -22.57 14.82 -7.42
C MET A 6 -22.32 16.31 -7.68
N GLY A 7 -23.23 17.02 -8.37
CA GLY A 7 -23.09 18.44 -8.69
C GLY A 7 -21.76 18.77 -9.34
N GLU A 8 -21.13 19.81 -8.84
CA GLU A 8 -19.82 20.33 -9.30
C GLU A 8 -18.63 19.40 -8.99
N TYR A 9 -18.80 18.44 -8.08
CA TYR A 9 -17.74 17.50 -7.69
C TYR A 9 -17.55 16.34 -8.66
N ARG A 10 -18.47 16.15 -9.60
CA ARG A 10 -18.52 14.98 -10.47
C ARG A 10 -17.21 14.69 -11.18
N ASP A 11 -16.62 15.69 -11.82
CA ASP A 11 -15.42 15.52 -12.65
C ASP A 11 -14.21 15.10 -11.80
N VAL A 12 -14.10 15.66 -10.59
CA VAL A 12 -13.05 15.31 -9.63
C VAL A 12 -13.24 13.88 -9.13
N VAL A 13 -14.48 13.49 -8.79
CA VAL A 13 -14.79 12.14 -8.32
C VAL A 13 -14.57 11.10 -9.41
N GLU A 14 -14.95 11.41 -10.66
CA GLU A 14 -14.71 10.53 -11.81
C GLU A 14 -13.22 10.31 -12.05
N ALA A 15 -12.42 11.38 -12.03
CA ALA A 15 -10.97 11.31 -12.15
C ALA A 15 -10.33 10.49 -11.02
N LEU A 16 -10.79 10.65 -9.78
CA LEU A 16 -10.33 9.87 -8.64
C LEU A 16 -10.66 8.39 -8.80
N ILE A 17 -11.89 8.05 -9.17
CA ILE A 17 -12.30 6.66 -9.39
C ILE A 17 -11.47 6.01 -10.51
N HIS A 18 -11.27 6.73 -11.61
CA HIS A 18 -10.45 6.26 -12.73
C HIS A 18 -9.01 5.98 -12.30
N TYR A 19 -8.38 6.92 -11.57
CA TYR A 19 -7.06 6.75 -11.01
C TYR A 19 -6.99 5.54 -10.06
N CYS A 20 -7.93 5.41 -9.14
CA CYS A 20 -7.97 4.30 -8.18
C CYS A 20 -8.11 2.93 -8.88
N ASN A 21 -8.93 2.83 -9.93
CA ASN A 21 -9.11 1.59 -10.69
C ASN A 21 -7.82 1.19 -11.43
N ILE A 22 -7.16 2.12 -12.11
CA ILE A 22 -5.88 1.87 -12.77
C ILE A 22 -4.81 1.48 -11.76
N TYR A 23 -4.71 2.21 -10.66
CA TYR A 23 -3.75 1.94 -9.61
C TYR A 23 -3.98 0.58 -8.97
N ALA A 24 -5.23 0.24 -8.63
CA ALA A 24 -5.57 -1.06 -8.04
C ALA A 24 -5.23 -2.24 -8.98
N ALA A 25 -5.45 -2.07 -10.28
CA ALA A 25 -5.10 -3.08 -11.28
C ALA A 25 -3.58 -3.31 -11.38
N ALA A 26 -2.78 -2.25 -11.22
CA ALA A 26 -1.31 -2.32 -11.30
C ALA A 26 -0.64 -2.69 -9.97
N TYR A 27 -1.28 -2.42 -8.84
CA TYR A 27 -0.70 -2.39 -7.50
C TYR A 27 0.03 -3.67 -7.07
N ARG A 28 -0.52 -4.85 -7.45
CA ARG A 28 0.03 -6.16 -7.03
C ARG A 28 0.83 -6.85 -8.12
N ILE A 29 0.90 -6.27 -9.31
CA ILE A 29 1.57 -6.91 -10.44
C ILE A 29 3.06 -6.60 -10.38
N GLU A 30 3.89 -7.65 -10.36
CA GLU A 30 5.35 -7.53 -10.41
C GLU A 30 5.81 -7.28 -11.85
N LYS A 31 5.64 -6.05 -12.35
CA LYS A 31 6.03 -5.62 -13.70
C LYS A 31 7.39 -4.92 -13.74
N MET A 32 7.82 -4.36 -12.60
CA MET A 32 9.08 -3.64 -12.50
C MET A 32 10.19 -4.62 -12.17
N GLU A 33 11.40 -4.33 -12.64
CA GLU A 33 12.56 -5.18 -12.43
C GLU A 33 13.83 -4.33 -12.20
N TYR A 34 14.64 -4.76 -11.24
CA TYR A 34 15.97 -4.20 -10.99
C TYR A 34 16.97 -5.32 -10.74
N ARG A 35 18.02 -5.42 -11.58
CA ARG A 35 19.06 -6.45 -11.49
C ARG A 35 18.51 -7.88 -11.33
N GLY A 36 17.48 -8.21 -12.13
CA GLY A 36 16.86 -9.54 -12.12
C GLY A 36 15.81 -9.77 -11.01
N VAL A 37 15.60 -8.80 -10.11
CA VAL A 37 14.58 -8.89 -9.08
C VAL A 37 13.33 -8.15 -9.53
N ARG A 38 12.24 -8.90 -9.75
CA ARG A 38 10.93 -8.32 -10.09
C ARG A 38 10.18 -7.88 -8.82
N TYR A 39 9.51 -6.75 -8.92
CA TYR A 39 8.78 -6.15 -7.79
C TYR A 39 7.50 -5.45 -8.23
N SER A 40 6.63 -5.15 -7.24
CA SER A 40 5.36 -4.46 -7.44
C SER A 40 5.30 -3.15 -6.64
N TYR A 41 4.33 -2.30 -6.96
CA TYR A 41 4.08 -1.07 -6.19
C TYR A 41 3.83 -1.34 -4.70
N SER A 42 3.10 -2.41 -4.37
CA SER A 42 2.86 -2.76 -2.96
C SER A 42 4.13 -3.11 -2.19
N GLN A 43 5.13 -3.67 -2.88
CA GLN A 43 6.43 -3.98 -2.28
C GLN A 43 7.27 -2.72 -2.11
N ILE A 44 7.25 -1.82 -3.08
CA ILE A 44 7.96 -0.53 -2.99
C ILE A 44 7.40 0.33 -1.86
N GLN A 45 6.10 0.40 -1.69
CA GLN A 45 5.51 1.17 -0.59
C GLN A 45 5.95 0.68 0.79
N VAL A 46 6.14 -0.63 0.96
CA VAL A 46 6.68 -1.16 2.21
C VAL A 46 8.15 -0.76 2.39
N LEU A 47 8.98 -0.80 1.33
CA LEU A 47 10.37 -0.32 1.39
C LEU A 47 10.44 1.16 1.72
N GLU A 48 9.67 1.99 1.01
CA GLU A 48 9.60 3.44 1.21
C GLU A 48 9.24 3.79 2.66
N TYR A 49 8.19 3.16 3.18
CA TYR A 49 7.77 3.38 4.55
C TYR A 49 8.85 3.00 5.57
N LEU A 50 9.50 1.86 5.37
CA LEU A 50 10.56 1.40 6.27
C LEU A 50 11.78 2.33 6.22
N LEU A 51 12.14 2.85 5.04
CA LEU A 51 13.21 3.83 4.86
C LEU A 51 12.89 5.16 5.55
N GLU A 52 11.66 5.66 5.39
CA GLU A 52 11.19 6.90 6.04
C GLU A 52 11.14 6.79 7.57
N SER A 53 10.98 5.58 8.08
CA SER A 53 10.75 5.31 9.51
C SER A 53 11.94 4.60 10.19
N GLU A 54 13.14 4.61 9.61
CA GLU A 54 14.30 3.88 10.13
C GLU A 54 14.66 4.23 11.57
N ASP A 55 14.52 5.51 11.93
CA ASP A 55 14.81 6.01 13.26
C ASP A 55 13.69 5.76 14.28
N LYS A 56 12.55 5.19 13.81
CA LYS A 56 11.38 4.94 14.64
C LYS A 56 11.24 3.45 14.94
N THR A 57 10.93 3.15 16.20
CA THR A 57 10.59 1.80 16.61
C THR A 57 9.09 1.59 16.44
N GLU A 58 8.65 1.20 15.25
CA GLU A 58 7.24 0.96 14.96
C GLU A 58 6.95 -0.53 14.82
N ASN A 59 5.83 -1.00 15.37
CA ASN A 59 5.40 -2.38 15.20
C ASN A 59 4.69 -2.59 13.85
N MET A 60 4.65 -3.82 13.38
CA MET A 60 4.07 -4.17 12.07
C MET A 60 2.58 -3.77 11.93
N SER A 61 1.83 -3.70 13.02
CA SER A 61 0.41 -3.29 12.98
C SER A 61 0.27 -1.81 12.69
N HIS A 62 1.11 -0.97 13.30
CA HIS A 62 1.13 0.47 13.06
C HIS A 62 1.55 0.80 11.62
N ILE A 63 2.58 0.10 11.14
CA ILE A 63 3.04 0.24 9.75
C ILE A 63 1.92 -0.14 8.76
N ALA A 64 1.25 -1.27 8.99
CA ALA A 64 0.15 -1.71 8.14
C ALA A 64 -1.02 -0.71 8.11
N ALA A 65 -1.39 -0.16 9.27
CA ALA A 65 -2.45 0.84 9.38
C ALA A 65 -2.11 2.11 8.59
N ARG A 66 -0.89 2.61 8.69
CA ARG A 66 -0.43 3.79 7.93
C ARG A 66 -0.44 3.55 6.42
N LEU A 67 -0.12 2.33 5.97
CA LEU A 67 -0.20 1.92 4.58
C LEU A 67 -1.63 1.63 4.10
N GLY A 68 -2.63 1.68 4.98
CA GLY A 68 -4.02 1.35 4.64
C GLY A 68 -4.22 -0.12 4.25
N ILE A 69 -3.40 -1.04 4.78
CA ILE A 69 -3.48 -2.48 4.51
C ILE A 69 -3.62 -3.29 5.79
N THR A 70 -4.12 -4.51 5.69
CA THR A 70 -4.21 -5.39 6.86
C THR A 70 -2.82 -5.86 7.32
N ARG A 71 -2.64 -6.12 8.63
CA ARG A 71 -1.41 -6.69 9.18
C ARG A 71 -1.00 -7.99 8.46
N SER A 72 -1.98 -8.83 8.10
CA SER A 72 -1.72 -10.07 7.37
C SER A 72 -1.16 -9.82 5.98
N ASN A 73 -1.69 -8.83 5.25
CA ASN A 73 -1.19 -8.43 3.94
C ASN A 73 0.22 -7.86 4.04
N PHE A 74 0.45 -6.95 5.00
CA PHE A 74 1.78 -6.41 5.29
C PHE A 74 2.80 -7.54 5.55
N SER A 75 2.47 -8.49 6.42
CA SER A 75 3.35 -9.64 6.72
C SER A 75 3.70 -10.46 5.48
N LYS A 76 2.73 -10.68 4.58
CA LYS A 76 2.97 -11.40 3.31
C LYS A 76 3.92 -10.62 2.39
N ILE A 77 3.74 -9.31 2.29
CA ILE A 77 4.61 -8.44 1.47
C ILE A 77 6.02 -8.44 2.06
N ALA A 78 6.16 -8.21 3.37
CA ALA A 78 7.45 -8.20 4.06
C ALA A 78 8.20 -9.52 3.89
N ASN A 79 7.52 -10.67 4.03
CA ASN A 79 8.13 -11.98 3.82
C ASN A 79 8.64 -12.17 2.38
N ARG A 80 7.91 -11.67 1.37
CA ARG A 80 8.36 -11.71 -0.02
C ARG A 80 9.58 -10.83 -0.24
N LEU A 81 9.64 -9.65 0.38
CA LEU A 81 10.80 -8.76 0.30
C LEU A 81 12.04 -9.38 0.96
N VAL A 82 11.87 -10.06 2.10
CA VAL A 82 12.96 -10.84 2.73
C VAL A 82 13.42 -11.95 1.80
N ALA A 83 12.51 -12.73 1.20
CA ALA A 83 12.84 -13.79 0.27
C ALA A 83 13.57 -13.29 -1.00
N LYS A 84 13.32 -12.04 -1.39
CA LYS A 84 14.02 -11.36 -2.50
C LYS A 84 15.34 -10.72 -2.09
N GLY A 85 15.75 -10.81 -0.83
CA GLY A 85 16.98 -10.22 -0.31
C GLY A 85 16.96 -8.70 -0.22
N LEU A 86 15.78 -8.08 -0.08
CA LEU A 86 15.60 -6.63 0.00
C LEU A 86 15.41 -6.13 1.44
N LEU A 87 14.97 -7.02 2.33
CA LEU A 87 14.78 -6.76 3.76
C LEU A 87 15.49 -7.82 4.60
N GLU A 88 15.90 -7.40 5.78
CA GLU A 88 16.37 -8.26 6.85
C GLU A 88 15.37 -8.27 8.00
N LYS A 89 15.26 -9.41 8.68
CA LYS A 89 14.50 -9.58 9.91
C LYS A 89 15.45 -9.83 11.07
N SER A 90 15.30 -9.06 12.13
CA SER A 90 16.01 -9.29 13.40
C SER A 90 15.02 -9.25 14.56
N PRO A 91 15.32 -9.93 15.69
CA PRO A 91 14.54 -9.78 16.91
C PRO A 91 14.53 -8.32 17.36
N MET A 92 13.39 -7.85 17.86
CA MET A 92 13.30 -6.51 18.43
C MET A 92 13.93 -6.48 19.80
N PRO A 93 14.77 -5.49 20.16
CA PRO A 93 15.34 -5.39 21.49
C PRO A 93 14.24 -5.42 22.57
N GLY A 94 14.37 -6.32 23.55
CA GLY A 94 13.41 -6.45 24.64
C GLY A 94 12.13 -7.22 24.32
N SER A 95 11.95 -7.78 23.13
CA SER A 95 10.79 -8.58 22.77
C SER A 95 11.19 -9.89 22.10
N HIS A 96 10.68 -11.02 22.65
CA HIS A 96 10.85 -12.35 22.02
C HIS A 96 9.85 -12.63 20.88
N LYS A 97 8.83 -11.79 20.73
CA LYS A 97 7.73 -12.01 19.77
C LYS A 97 7.72 -11.03 18.62
N GLU A 98 8.37 -9.88 18.78
CA GLU A 98 8.37 -8.82 17.78
C GLU A 98 9.66 -8.83 16.96
N MET A 99 9.50 -8.65 15.66
CA MET A 99 10.60 -8.61 14.70
C MET A 99 10.74 -7.21 14.13
N LYS A 100 11.97 -6.71 14.11
CA LYS A 100 12.35 -5.50 13.37
C LYS A 100 12.61 -5.88 11.92
N LEU A 101 12.11 -5.05 11.01
CA LEU A 101 12.40 -5.10 9.58
C LEU A 101 13.35 -3.98 9.23
N THR A 102 14.42 -4.29 8.53
CA THR A 102 15.41 -3.31 8.09
C THR A 102 15.64 -3.46 6.59
N VAL A 103 15.65 -2.35 5.87
CA VAL A 103 15.99 -2.33 4.44
C VAL A 103 17.51 -2.45 4.33
N ASN A 104 18.00 -3.46 3.63
CA ASN A 104 19.43 -3.65 3.42
C ASN A 104 19.95 -2.79 2.25
N SER A 105 21.26 -2.85 1.98
CA SER A 105 21.89 -2.05 0.92
C SER A 105 21.26 -2.27 -0.45
N PHE A 106 20.98 -3.53 -0.82
CA PHE A 106 20.36 -3.85 -2.10
C PHE A 106 18.92 -3.34 -2.20
N GLY A 107 18.15 -3.40 -1.11
CA GLY A 107 16.82 -2.81 -1.04
C GLY A 107 16.83 -1.28 -1.23
N ARG A 108 17.85 -0.59 -0.70
CA ARG A 108 18.05 0.85 -0.90
C ARG A 108 18.39 1.17 -2.35
N GLU A 109 19.34 0.46 -2.94
CA GLU A 109 19.71 0.65 -4.34
C GLU A 109 18.51 0.47 -5.28
N LEU A 110 17.69 -0.57 -5.03
CA LEU A 110 16.47 -0.80 -5.80
C LEU A 110 15.47 0.35 -5.62
N TYR A 111 15.27 0.82 -4.38
CA TYR A 111 14.36 1.94 -4.10
C TYR A 111 14.84 3.24 -4.78
N ASP A 112 16.13 3.53 -4.73
CA ASP A 112 16.72 4.72 -5.37
C ASP A 112 16.51 4.69 -6.88
N ALA A 113 16.77 3.57 -7.53
CA ALA A 113 16.53 3.39 -8.95
C ALA A 113 15.04 3.57 -9.30
N TYR A 114 14.15 2.96 -8.52
CA TYR A 114 12.72 3.11 -8.68
C TYR A 114 12.27 4.57 -8.52
N SER A 115 12.72 5.26 -7.48
CA SER A 115 12.29 6.63 -7.18
C SER A 115 12.61 7.60 -8.30
N GLN A 116 13.78 7.45 -8.94
CA GLN A 116 14.18 8.26 -10.10
C GLN A 116 13.29 7.99 -11.32
N GLU A 117 13.00 6.71 -11.59
CA GLU A 117 12.17 6.31 -12.72
C GLU A 117 10.72 6.75 -12.53
N ILE A 118 10.11 6.46 -11.37
CA ILE A 118 8.71 6.78 -11.10
C ILE A 118 8.47 8.29 -11.05
N LEU A 119 9.42 9.07 -10.52
CA LEU A 119 9.36 10.52 -10.55
C LEU A 119 9.32 11.03 -11.99
N ARG A 120 10.17 10.52 -12.85
CA ARG A 120 10.25 10.95 -14.25
C ARG A 120 8.97 10.64 -15.04
N TRP A 121 8.45 9.44 -14.94
CA TRP A 121 7.40 8.95 -15.83
C TRP A 121 5.99 9.09 -15.29
N HIS A 122 5.83 9.01 -13.98
CA HIS A 122 4.50 8.95 -13.37
C HIS A 122 4.15 10.24 -12.62
N PHE A 123 5.01 10.69 -11.72
CA PHE A 123 4.68 11.81 -10.85
C PHE A 123 4.97 13.19 -11.46
N SER A 124 5.97 13.34 -12.34
CA SER A 124 6.24 14.65 -12.94
C SER A 124 5.05 15.29 -13.66
N PRO A 125 4.24 14.56 -14.45
CA PRO A 125 3.04 15.14 -15.04
C PRO A 125 2.02 15.61 -13.99
N MET A 126 1.83 14.85 -12.93
CA MET A 126 0.94 15.21 -11.82
C MET A 126 1.46 16.43 -11.07
N PHE A 127 2.75 16.46 -10.74
CA PHE A 127 3.36 17.59 -10.03
C PHE A 127 3.27 18.90 -10.82
N LYS A 128 3.45 18.86 -12.14
CA LYS A 128 3.23 20.04 -13.01
C LYS A 128 1.81 20.59 -12.91
N GLN A 129 0.80 19.76 -12.71
CA GLN A 129 -0.57 20.23 -12.49
C GLN A 129 -0.77 20.76 -11.07
N LEU A 130 -0.20 20.08 -10.07
CA LEU A 130 -0.24 20.54 -8.69
C LEU A 130 0.48 21.87 -8.49
N ASP A 131 1.59 22.13 -9.21
CA ASP A 131 2.33 23.41 -9.16
C ASP A 131 1.49 24.60 -9.65
N ARG A 132 0.38 24.37 -10.36
CA ARG A 132 -0.58 25.41 -10.76
C ARG A 132 -1.57 25.79 -9.65
N ILE A 133 -1.60 25.01 -8.59
CA ILE A 133 -2.46 25.20 -7.42
C ILE A 133 -1.60 25.85 -6.33
N ASP A 134 -2.14 26.90 -5.69
CA ASP A 134 -1.45 27.50 -4.56
C ASP A 134 -1.19 26.43 -3.47
N LYS A 135 0.05 26.36 -3.00
CA LYS A 135 0.50 25.34 -2.03
C LYS A 135 -0.26 25.39 -0.71
N SER A 136 -0.85 26.53 -0.35
CA SER A 136 -1.73 26.66 0.80
C SER A 136 -2.99 25.77 0.71
N ASN A 137 -3.38 25.34 -0.49
CA ASN A 137 -4.51 24.45 -0.73
C ASN A 137 -4.16 22.95 -0.61
N TYR A 138 -2.88 22.57 -0.55
CA TYR A 138 -2.48 21.15 -0.46
C TYR A 138 -3.04 20.42 0.76
N PRO A 139 -3.10 21.03 1.96
CA PRO A 139 -3.78 20.40 3.09
C PRO A 139 -5.26 20.10 2.82
N ALA A 140 -5.99 21.00 2.16
CA ALA A 140 -7.40 20.78 1.82
C ALA A 140 -7.58 19.63 0.81
N ILE A 141 -6.72 19.53 -0.19
CA ILE A 141 -6.71 18.41 -1.16
C ILE A 141 -6.46 17.10 -0.43
N ARG A 142 -5.44 17.03 0.42
CA ARG A 142 -5.13 15.86 1.25
C ARG A 142 -6.32 15.47 2.13
N ASP A 143 -6.90 16.43 2.81
CA ASP A 143 -7.99 16.19 3.77
C ASP A 143 -9.28 15.74 3.06
N ALA A 144 -9.53 16.20 1.83
CA ALA A 144 -10.61 15.70 0.99
C ALA A 144 -10.42 14.21 0.62
N LEU A 145 -9.19 13.81 0.26
CA LEU A 145 -8.86 12.41 -0.03
C LEU A 145 -9.01 11.53 1.22
N TYR A 146 -8.51 11.98 2.38
CA TYR A 146 -8.69 11.27 3.64
C TYR A 146 -10.15 11.23 4.09
N GLY A 147 -10.92 12.29 3.83
CA GLY A 147 -12.37 12.33 4.10
C GLY A 147 -13.13 11.22 3.36
N ALA A 148 -12.79 10.99 2.09
CA ALA A 148 -13.37 9.93 1.29
C ALA A 148 -13.04 8.51 1.79
N MET A 149 -11.98 8.35 2.61
CA MET A 149 -11.54 7.06 3.16
C MET A 149 -12.02 6.80 4.60
N ARG A 150 -12.64 7.78 5.28
CA ARG A 150 -13.03 7.66 6.71
C ARG A 150 -14.04 6.55 6.97
N ASP A 151 -14.90 6.23 6.03
CA ASP A 151 -15.90 5.15 6.14
C ASP A 151 -15.39 3.79 5.63
N SER A 152 -14.09 3.58 5.58
CA SER A 152 -13.49 2.30 5.19
C SER A 152 -13.74 1.14 6.20
N THR A 153 -14.47 1.38 7.30
CA THR A 153 -15.10 0.31 8.11
C THR A 153 -15.89 -0.67 7.21
N TYR A 154 -16.52 -0.16 6.16
CA TYR A 154 -17.21 -0.98 5.14
C TYR A 154 -16.27 -1.99 4.45
N LEU A 155 -15.01 -1.65 4.20
CA LEU A 155 -14.02 -2.55 3.60
C LEU A 155 -13.47 -3.55 4.62
N ALA A 156 -13.31 -3.15 5.88
CA ALA A 156 -12.87 -4.04 6.96
C ALA A 156 -13.93 -5.10 7.26
N ASP A 157 -15.20 -4.73 7.25
CA ASP A 157 -16.33 -5.64 7.45
C ASP A 157 -16.51 -6.60 6.26
N ALA A 158 -16.31 -6.13 5.03
CA ALA A 158 -16.34 -6.97 3.84
C ALA A 158 -15.18 -7.97 3.80
N GLU A 159 -13.96 -7.58 4.19
CA GLU A 159 -12.82 -8.51 4.32
C GLU A 159 -13.01 -9.52 5.47
N GLY A 160 -13.58 -9.10 6.58
CA GLY A 160 -13.94 -9.95 7.71
C GLY A 160 -14.98 -11.00 7.33
N ALA A 161 -16.02 -10.60 6.62
CA ALA A 161 -17.06 -11.49 6.10
C ALA A 161 -16.51 -12.48 5.07
N ALA A 162 -15.67 -12.03 4.13
CA ALA A 162 -15.02 -12.89 3.14
C ALA A 162 -14.04 -13.90 3.77
N ALA A 163 -13.30 -13.49 4.81
CA ALA A 163 -12.41 -14.38 5.56
C ALA A 163 -13.20 -15.43 6.37
N GLY A 164 -14.32 -15.05 6.95
CA GLY A 164 -15.26 -15.92 7.64
C GLY A 164 -15.85 -16.99 6.71
N ALA A 165 -16.32 -16.56 5.53
CA ALA A 165 -16.88 -17.47 4.52
C ALA A 165 -15.83 -18.48 4.00
N ARG A 166 -14.58 -18.06 3.79
CA ARG A 166 -13.48 -18.98 3.39
C ARG A 166 -13.11 -19.99 4.47
N ARG A 167 -13.18 -19.62 5.75
CA ARG A 167 -12.97 -20.53 6.88
C ARG A 167 -14.10 -21.55 6.99
N ALA A 168 -15.35 -21.13 6.81
CA ALA A 168 -16.52 -22.00 6.83
C ALA A 168 -16.48 -23.00 5.67
N ALA A 169 -16.14 -22.58 4.46
CA ALA A 169 -15.98 -23.44 3.28
C ALA A 169 -14.89 -24.52 3.49
N LYS A 170 -13.72 -24.14 4.04
CA LYS A 170 -12.65 -25.11 4.38
C LYS A 170 -13.03 -26.08 5.48
N ALA A 171 -13.82 -25.66 6.46
CA ALA A 171 -14.31 -26.53 7.53
C ALA A 171 -15.35 -27.52 7.01
N GLY A 172 -16.19 -27.11 6.03
CA GLY A 172 -17.16 -27.98 5.37
C GLY A 172 -16.50 -29.06 4.51
N GLN A 173 -15.43 -28.75 3.78
CA GLN A 173 -14.69 -29.73 2.98
C GLN A 173 -14.00 -30.81 3.84
N LYS A 174 -13.42 -30.45 4.99
CA LYS A 174 -12.82 -31.42 5.91
C LYS A 174 -13.81 -32.39 6.57
N LYS A 175 -15.10 -32.05 6.64
CA LYS A 175 -16.15 -32.93 7.18
C LYS A 175 -16.72 -33.90 6.15
N GLN A 176 -16.43 -33.70 4.86
CA GLN A 176 -16.88 -34.62 3.79
C GLN A 176 -15.82 -35.63 3.38
N GLU A 177 -14.57 -35.44 3.80
CA GLU A 177 -13.43 -36.31 3.49
C GLU A 177 -13.04 -37.24 4.67
N GLY A 178 -13.77 -37.25 5.78
CA GLY A 178 -13.60 -38.12 6.94
C GLY A 178 -14.89 -38.87 7.27
#